data_04b1fd6a5ffa4d01e407cda9bc655668
#
_entry.id   04b1fd6a5ffa4d01e407cda9bc655668
#
_cell.length_a   1.000
_cell.length_b   1.000
_cell.length_c   1.000
_cell.angle_alpha   90.00
_cell.angle_beta   90.00
_cell.angle_gamma   90.00
#
_symmetry.space_group_name_H-M   'P 1'
#
loop_
_entity.id
_entity.type
_entity.pdbx_description
1 polymer ?
#
loop_
_entity_poly.entity_id
_entity_poly.type
_entity_poly.pdbx_seq_one_letter_code
_entity_poly.pdbx_strand_id
1 'polypeptide(L)'
;GIGRIQGKTLYLSDRNRQEMRELLLARGYSATPVPIKGMSRSDRLVEATPNEKAGGGTVKTGRVAIKALSGKTLNIASRTLPLPDGCHVDIDWHRVSEQVAHDAIILVENYEVFDQVHRLHLDLPPAYSNPLVLYRGDRTESRLDNVKAFLDASILPVIAFPDIDPKGLHIAGTCPRLAGILAPDAGDLERILSSPATTRPDLYRAQLANVGAYLRSIAVESPVSRLWTIVHHYRAGAVQERWLAENIICKLWSAES
;
A
#
# COMPACT_ATOMS: atom_id res chain seq x y z
N GLY A 1 -37.47 26.17 -6.60
CA GLY A 1 -36.27 25.38 -6.83
C GLY A 1 -36.19 24.95 -8.30
N ILE A 2 -34.99 24.77 -8.82
CA ILE A 2 -34.77 24.32 -10.20
C ILE A 2 -34.74 22.80 -10.21
N GLY A 3 -35.64 22.16 -10.95
CA GLY A 3 -35.71 20.71 -11.05
C GLY A 3 -36.63 20.04 -10.04
N ARG A 4 -36.80 18.72 -10.18
CA ARG A 4 -37.63 17.88 -9.33
C ARG A 4 -36.81 16.73 -8.73
N ILE A 5 -36.85 16.56 -7.42
CA ILE A 5 -36.20 15.45 -6.72
C ILE A 5 -37.19 14.31 -6.56
N GLN A 6 -36.78 13.10 -6.95
CA GLN A 6 -37.52 11.87 -6.74
C GLN A 6 -36.59 10.81 -6.13
N GLY A 7 -36.77 10.50 -4.86
CA GLY A 7 -35.83 9.71 -4.10
C GLY A 7 -34.47 10.40 -3.99
N LYS A 8 -33.41 9.77 -4.53
CA LYS A 8 -32.03 10.31 -4.56
C LYS A 8 -31.66 10.94 -5.92
N THR A 9 -32.59 11.03 -6.84
CA THR A 9 -32.32 11.47 -8.21
C THR A 9 -32.96 12.85 -8.46
N LEU A 10 -32.18 13.77 -9.06
CA LEU A 10 -32.62 15.07 -9.51
C LEU A 10 -32.99 15.00 -11.01
N TYR A 11 -34.22 15.33 -11.35
CA TYR A 11 -34.70 15.43 -12.72
C TYR A 11 -34.73 16.89 -13.17
N LEU A 12 -34.07 17.18 -14.31
CA LEU A 12 -33.97 18.47 -14.89
C LEU A 12 -34.59 18.43 -16.29
N SER A 13 -35.61 19.28 -16.54
CA SER A 13 -36.11 19.56 -17.88
C SER A 13 -35.15 20.49 -18.66
N ASP A 14 -35.32 20.62 -19.96
CA ASP A 14 -34.49 21.56 -20.75
C ASP A 14 -34.68 23.01 -20.30
N ARG A 15 -35.89 23.39 -19.89
CA ARG A 15 -36.15 24.69 -19.27
C ARG A 15 -35.34 24.88 -17.97
N ASN A 16 -35.31 23.86 -17.10
CA ASN A 16 -34.50 23.92 -15.87
C ASN A 16 -33.00 24.05 -16.16
N ARG A 17 -32.52 23.37 -17.19
CA ARG A 17 -31.12 23.49 -17.64
C ARG A 17 -30.79 24.89 -18.17
N GLN A 18 -31.72 25.50 -18.91
CA GLN A 18 -31.56 26.87 -19.40
C GLN A 18 -31.56 27.87 -18.24
N GLU A 19 -32.50 27.77 -17.30
CA GLU A 19 -32.55 28.60 -16.09
C GLU A 19 -31.26 28.48 -15.25
N MET A 20 -30.71 27.28 -15.13
CA MET A 20 -29.41 27.07 -14.46
C MET A 20 -28.25 27.74 -15.18
N ARG A 21 -28.22 27.69 -16.53
CA ARG A 21 -27.19 28.36 -17.34
C ARG A 21 -27.22 29.87 -17.11
N GLU A 22 -28.40 30.47 -17.20
CA GLU A 22 -28.60 31.90 -17.00
C GLU A 22 -28.17 32.34 -15.58
N LEU A 23 -28.48 31.50 -14.58
CA LEU A 23 -28.12 31.78 -13.20
C LEU A 23 -26.59 31.65 -12.96
N LEU A 24 -25.92 30.72 -13.62
CA LEU A 24 -24.47 30.60 -13.58
C LEU A 24 -23.78 31.80 -14.21
N LEU A 25 -24.22 32.20 -15.44
CA LEU A 25 -23.68 33.34 -16.15
C LEU A 25 -23.90 34.65 -15.37
N ALA A 26 -25.10 34.86 -14.79
CA ALA A 26 -25.40 36.01 -13.96
C ALA A 26 -24.51 36.13 -12.70
N ARG A 27 -23.94 35.02 -12.25
CA ARG A 27 -22.99 34.95 -11.12
C ARG A 27 -21.53 34.95 -11.55
N GLY A 28 -21.24 35.13 -12.83
CA GLY A 28 -19.89 35.16 -13.36
C GLY A 28 -19.23 33.77 -13.54
N TYR A 29 -20.02 32.68 -13.47
CA TYR A 29 -19.52 31.34 -13.71
C TYR A 29 -19.65 30.94 -15.18
N SER A 30 -18.76 30.06 -15.63
CA SER A 30 -18.92 29.45 -16.96
C SER A 30 -20.14 28.52 -16.98
N ALA A 31 -20.95 28.65 -18.03
CA ALA A 31 -22.05 27.73 -18.31
C ALA A 31 -21.61 26.51 -19.13
N THR A 32 -20.34 26.45 -19.55
CA THR A 32 -19.76 25.33 -20.27
C THR A 32 -19.29 24.27 -19.25
N PRO A 33 -19.70 22.99 -19.39
CA PRO A 33 -19.25 21.94 -18.51
C PRO A 33 -17.73 21.77 -18.60
N VAL A 34 -17.03 21.85 -17.48
CA VAL A 34 -15.62 21.57 -17.39
C VAL A 34 -15.46 20.20 -16.72
N PRO A 35 -14.66 19.25 -17.29
CA PRO A 35 -14.41 17.97 -16.67
C PRO A 35 -13.65 18.14 -15.36
N ILE A 36 -14.30 17.91 -14.23
CA ILE A 36 -13.70 18.10 -12.89
C ILE A 36 -12.82 16.90 -12.48
N LYS A 37 -13.00 15.77 -13.15
CA LYS A 37 -12.25 14.53 -12.84
C LYS A 37 -10.78 14.71 -13.22
N GLY A 38 -9.89 14.52 -12.25
CA GLY A 38 -8.43 14.65 -12.44
C GLY A 38 -7.86 16.06 -12.19
N MET A 39 -8.70 17.08 -12.02
CA MET A 39 -8.25 18.43 -11.68
C MET A 39 -7.78 18.51 -10.22
N SER A 40 -6.74 19.30 -9.94
CA SER A 40 -6.36 19.66 -8.58
C SER A 40 -7.45 20.50 -7.90
N ARG A 41 -7.39 20.64 -6.57
CA ARG A 41 -8.35 21.51 -5.86
C ARG A 41 -8.23 22.97 -6.27
N SER A 42 -7.01 23.45 -6.47
CA SER A 42 -6.74 24.82 -6.95
C SER A 42 -7.29 25.06 -8.33
N ASP A 43 -7.10 24.15 -9.27
CA ASP A 43 -7.61 24.29 -10.63
C ASP A 43 -9.14 24.32 -10.66
N ARG A 44 -9.79 23.53 -9.80
CA ARG A 44 -11.26 23.55 -9.67
C ARG A 44 -11.80 24.88 -9.18
N LEU A 45 -11.12 25.51 -8.22
CA LEU A 45 -11.52 26.83 -7.72
C LEU A 45 -11.43 27.90 -8.80
N VAL A 46 -10.44 27.78 -9.69
CA VAL A 46 -10.24 28.76 -10.78
C VAL A 46 -11.18 28.50 -11.95
N GLU A 47 -11.33 27.24 -12.36
CA GLU A 47 -11.94 26.89 -13.64
C GLU A 47 -13.39 26.38 -13.55
N ALA A 48 -13.81 25.81 -12.41
CA ALA A 48 -15.05 25.04 -12.40
C ALA A 48 -16.06 25.41 -11.33
N THR A 49 -15.66 25.68 -10.08
CA THR A 49 -16.61 25.84 -8.97
C THR A 49 -15.95 26.48 -7.74
N PRO A 50 -16.68 27.33 -6.99
CA PRO A 50 -16.20 27.83 -5.69
C PRO A 50 -16.08 26.73 -4.61
N ASN A 51 -16.51 25.51 -4.90
CA ASN A 51 -16.41 24.38 -3.98
C ASN A 51 -15.25 23.46 -4.40
N GLU A 52 -14.12 23.59 -3.72
CA GLU A 52 -12.90 22.81 -3.95
C GLU A 52 -13.10 21.29 -3.75
N LYS A 53 -14.16 20.90 -3.04
CA LYS A 53 -14.52 19.49 -2.78
C LYS A 53 -15.42 18.88 -3.85
N ALA A 54 -15.95 19.71 -4.77
CA ALA A 54 -16.76 19.20 -5.86
C ALA A 54 -15.95 18.22 -6.72
N GLY A 55 -16.50 17.04 -6.97
CA GLY A 55 -15.85 16.00 -7.77
C GLY A 55 -14.96 15.00 -7.01
N GLY A 56 -14.90 15.06 -5.66
CA GLY A 56 -14.43 13.96 -4.81
C GLY A 56 -12.94 13.58 -4.92
N GLY A 57 -12.05 14.43 -5.47
CA GLY A 57 -10.62 14.13 -5.55
C GLY A 57 -9.93 14.20 -4.18
N THR A 58 -9.05 13.23 -3.89
CA THR A 58 -8.22 13.24 -2.69
C THR A 58 -6.99 14.12 -2.89
N VAL A 59 -6.52 14.76 -1.82
CA VAL A 59 -5.30 15.60 -1.86
C VAL A 59 -4.04 14.77 -2.09
N LYS A 60 -4.04 13.50 -1.67
CA LYS A 60 -2.91 12.56 -1.77
C LYS A 60 -2.94 11.72 -3.07
N THR A 61 -3.40 12.30 -4.20
CA THR A 61 -3.34 11.61 -5.50
C THR A 61 -1.88 11.44 -5.92
N GLY A 62 -1.50 10.24 -6.34
CA GLY A 62 -0.13 9.95 -6.78
C GLY A 62 0.90 9.85 -5.65
N ARG A 63 0.54 9.88 -4.37
CA ARG A 63 1.48 9.88 -3.25
C ARG A 63 1.75 8.48 -2.72
N VAL A 64 3.02 8.23 -2.36
CA VAL A 64 3.49 7.02 -1.67
C VAL A 64 4.42 7.41 -0.52
N ALA A 65 4.40 6.64 0.57
CA ALA A 65 5.28 6.82 1.71
C ALA A 65 6.50 5.89 1.59
N ILE A 66 7.69 6.47 1.59
CA ILE A 66 8.96 5.75 1.42
C ILE A 66 10.00 6.19 2.45
N LYS A 67 10.94 5.29 2.76
CA LYS A 67 12.11 5.58 3.59
C LYS A 67 13.26 4.62 3.28
N ALA A 68 14.42 4.87 3.87
CA ALA A 68 15.53 3.93 3.91
C ALA A 68 15.52 3.14 5.23
N LEU A 69 16.26 2.06 5.32
CA LEU A 69 16.57 1.37 6.59
C LEU A 69 17.48 2.24 7.46
N SER A 70 17.50 1.96 8.76
CA SER A 70 18.39 2.65 9.71
C SER A 70 19.86 2.57 9.26
N GLY A 71 20.57 3.69 9.37
CA GLY A 71 21.96 3.80 8.91
C GLY A 71 22.17 3.80 7.40
N LYS A 72 21.09 3.74 6.61
CA LYS A 72 21.11 3.85 5.15
C LYS A 72 20.57 5.20 4.69
N THR A 73 20.77 5.50 3.41
CA THR A 73 20.30 6.75 2.82
C THR A 73 19.20 6.46 1.79
N LEU A 74 18.21 7.34 1.76
CA LEU A 74 17.19 7.32 0.73
C LEU A 74 17.74 7.99 -0.54
N ASN A 75 17.83 7.25 -1.63
CA ASN A 75 18.34 7.73 -2.91
C ASN A 75 17.17 7.91 -3.88
N ILE A 76 16.80 9.16 -4.17
CA ILE A 76 15.71 9.49 -5.10
C ILE A 76 16.09 10.72 -5.94
N ALA A 77 15.68 10.73 -7.20
CA ALA A 77 15.89 11.84 -8.14
C ALA A 77 17.38 12.33 -8.17
N SER A 78 18.33 11.40 -8.20
CA SER A 78 19.77 11.66 -8.15
C SER A 78 20.24 12.40 -6.90
N ARG A 79 19.47 12.34 -5.82
CA ARG A 79 19.81 12.94 -4.52
C ARG A 79 19.87 11.86 -3.45
N THR A 80 20.82 12.02 -2.54
CA THR A 80 20.96 11.20 -1.34
C THR A 80 20.43 11.97 -0.14
N LEU A 81 19.42 11.39 0.53
CA LEU A 81 18.76 11.99 1.68
C LEU A 81 19.01 11.13 2.92
N PRO A 82 19.80 11.57 3.89
CA PRO A 82 19.84 10.94 5.20
C PRO A 82 18.53 11.25 5.93
N LEU A 83 17.83 10.20 6.35
CA LEU A 83 16.60 10.35 7.13
C LEU A 83 16.87 9.89 8.57
N PRO A 84 16.46 10.67 9.57
CA PRO A 84 16.42 10.20 10.95
C PRO A 84 15.49 8.99 11.11
N ASP A 85 15.78 8.13 12.08
CA ASP A 85 14.90 7.04 12.44
C ASP A 85 13.49 7.57 12.80
N GLY A 86 12.44 6.83 12.42
CA GLY A 86 11.05 7.28 12.58
C GLY A 86 10.57 8.30 11.52
N CYS A 87 11.44 8.78 10.63
CA CYS A 87 11.04 9.68 9.54
C CYS A 87 10.78 8.91 8.24
N HIS A 88 9.88 9.44 7.41
CA HIS A 88 9.66 8.98 6.04
C HIS A 88 9.36 10.15 5.10
N VAL A 89 9.42 9.92 3.81
CA VAL A 89 9.07 10.89 2.78
C VAL A 89 7.76 10.48 2.13
N ASP A 90 6.79 11.39 2.14
CA ASP A 90 5.57 11.30 1.33
C ASP A 90 5.84 12.00 0.00
N ILE A 91 5.89 11.27 -1.10
CA ILE A 91 6.32 11.77 -2.41
C ILE A 91 5.38 11.33 -3.54
N ASP A 92 5.31 12.12 -4.61
CA ASP A 92 4.68 11.70 -5.85
C ASP A 92 5.47 10.56 -6.47
N TRP A 93 4.84 9.39 -6.63
CA TRP A 93 5.50 8.19 -7.11
C TRP A 93 6.07 8.33 -8.54
N HIS A 94 5.51 9.18 -9.39
CA HIS A 94 6.05 9.45 -10.72
C HIS A 94 7.47 10.03 -10.67
N ARG A 95 7.82 10.73 -9.58
CA ARG A 95 9.17 11.27 -9.37
C ARG A 95 10.16 10.22 -8.85
N VAL A 96 9.66 9.08 -8.37
CA VAL A 96 10.48 8.03 -7.75
C VAL A 96 10.75 6.89 -8.73
N SER A 97 9.74 6.51 -9.55
CA SER A 97 9.75 5.29 -10.36
C SER A 97 10.91 5.20 -11.37
N GLU A 98 11.38 6.34 -11.89
CA GLU A 98 12.39 6.36 -12.95
C GLU A 98 13.84 6.45 -12.45
N GLN A 99 14.08 6.73 -11.16
CA GLN A 99 15.39 7.14 -10.66
C GLN A 99 15.78 6.54 -9.29
N VAL A 100 15.25 5.38 -8.95
CA VAL A 100 15.54 4.75 -7.65
C VAL A 100 16.87 4.00 -7.69
N ALA A 101 17.90 4.53 -7.01
CA ALA A 101 19.19 3.88 -6.83
C ALA A 101 19.20 2.99 -5.57
N HIS A 102 18.26 2.04 -5.51
CA HIS A 102 18.15 1.01 -4.47
C HIS A 102 18.27 -0.37 -5.12
N ASP A 103 18.58 -1.40 -4.33
CA ASP A 103 18.77 -2.77 -4.82
C ASP A 103 17.49 -3.61 -4.78
N ALA A 104 16.50 -3.22 -3.97
CA ALA A 104 15.19 -3.85 -3.85
C ALA A 104 14.15 -2.88 -3.29
N ILE A 105 12.89 -3.29 -3.28
CA ILE A 105 11.81 -2.63 -2.54
C ILE A 105 11.34 -3.58 -1.44
N ILE A 106 11.41 -3.18 -0.17
CA ILE A 106 10.71 -3.85 0.94
C ILE A 106 9.31 -3.25 1.04
N LEU A 107 8.30 -4.04 0.71
CA LEU A 107 6.89 -3.65 0.78
C LEU A 107 6.32 -4.04 2.13
N VAL A 108 6.15 -3.09 3.02
CA VAL A 108 5.66 -3.30 4.40
C VAL A 108 4.14 -3.13 4.45
N GLU A 109 3.43 -4.13 4.99
CA GLU A 109 1.96 -4.11 5.05
C GLU A 109 1.43 -3.19 6.15
N ASN A 110 2.00 -3.26 7.34
CA ASN A 110 1.54 -2.55 8.53
C ASN A 110 2.23 -1.19 8.68
N TYR A 111 1.45 -0.13 8.96
CA TYR A 111 2.00 1.22 9.09
C TYR A 111 2.90 1.39 10.33
N GLU A 112 2.55 0.81 11.47
CA GLU A 112 3.38 0.89 12.68
C GLU A 112 4.73 0.21 12.46
N VAL A 113 4.73 -0.92 11.78
CA VAL A 113 5.96 -1.64 11.40
C VAL A 113 6.77 -0.84 10.39
N PHE A 114 6.14 -0.20 9.41
CA PHE A 114 6.79 0.71 8.48
C PHE A 114 7.42 1.90 9.22
N ASP A 115 6.69 2.52 10.13
CA ASP A 115 7.17 3.66 10.91
C ASP A 115 8.37 3.29 11.78
N GLN A 116 8.30 2.14 12.43
CA GLN A 116 9.31 1.64 13.37
C GLN A 116 10.31 0.62 12.76
N VAL A 117 10.44 0.56 11.43
CA VAL A 117 11.33 -0.41 10.76
C VAL A 117 12.78 -0.37 11.24
N HIS A 118 13.24 0.76 11.74
CA HIS A 118 14.57 0.95 12.35
C HIS A 118 14.80 0.12 13.63
N ARG A 119 13.74 -0.40 14.26
CA ARG A 119 13.80 -1.25 15.45
C ARG A 119 13.78 -2.74 15.11
N LEU A 120 13.57 -3.09 13.85
CA LEU A 120 13.52 -4.50 13.41
C LEU A 120 14.91 -5.03 13.14
N HIS A 121 15.08 -6.30 13.43
CA HIS A 121 16.25 -7.08 13.02
C HIS A 121 15.94 -7.79 11.70
N LEU A 122 16.42 -7.23 10.59
CA LEU A 122 16.26 -7.79 9.25
C LEU A 122 17.56 -8.42 8.78
N ASP A 123 17.56 -9.73 8.62
CA ASP A 123 18.67 -10.49 8.05
C ASP A 123 18.51 -10.57 6.53
N LEU A 124 19.13 -9.61 5.83
CA LEU A 124 19.08 -9.46 4.39
C LEU A 124 20.41 -9.91 3.76
N PRO A 125 20.36 -10.62 2.64
CA PRO A 125 21.56 -10.96 1.90
C PRO A 125 22.25 -9.70 1.34
N PRO A 126 23.57 -9.74 1.09
CA PRO A 126 24.34 -8.59 0.58
C PRO A 126 23.77 -7.96 -0.69
N ALA A 127 23.12 -8.76 -1.55
CA ALA A 127 22.45 -8.28 -2.76
C ALA A 127 21.32 -7.28 -2.48
N TYR A 128 20.79 -7.25 -1.26
CA TYR A 128 19.71 -6.35 -0.82
C TYR A 128 20.15 -5.51 0.39
N SER A 129 21.34 -4.95 0.31
CA SER A 129 21.95 -4.20 1.43
C SER A 129 21.42 -2.77 1.59
N ASN A 130 20.78 -2.21 0.56
CA ASN A 130 20.21 -0.87 0.57
C ASN A 130 18.81 -0.82 -0.10
N PRO A 131 17.83 -1.55 0.43
CA PRO A 131 16.48 -1.55 -0.14
C PRO A 131 15.75 -0.24 0.13
N LEU A 132 14.84 0.12 -0.77
CA LEU A 132 13.82 1.13 -0.53
C LEU A 132 12.70 0.51 0.32
N VAL A 133 12.38 1.12 1.46
CA VAL A 133 11.23 0.69 2.27
C VAL A 133 10.00 1.46 1.81
N LEU A 134 8.98 0.75 1.38
CA LEU A 134 7.72 1.28 0.86
C LEU A 134 6.56 0.81 1.74
N TYR A 135 5.74 1.75 2.22
CA TYR A 135 4.49 1.40 2.87
C TYR A 135 3.46 0.94 1.83
N ARG A 136 2.84 -0.22 2.06
CA ARG A 136 1.84 -0.80 1.15
C ARG A 136 0.62 0.11 0.92
N GLY A 137 0.34 0.97 1.89
CA GLY A 137 -0.77 1.89 1.83
C GLY A 137 -2.07 1.36 2.43
N ASP A 138 -2.93 2.30 2.72
CA ASP A 138 -4.28 2.10 3.24
C ASP A 138 -5.24 3.14 2.64
N ARG A 139 -6.31 3.46 3.36
CA ARG A 139 -7.30 4.47 2.93
C ARG A 139 -6.91 5.89 3.33
N THR A 140 -5.96 6.06 4.25
CA THR A 140 -5.62 7.34 4.90
C THR A 140 -4.25 7.87 4.49
N GLU A 141 -3.21 7.04 4.59
CA GLU A 141 -1.82 7.47 4.37
C GLU A 141 -1.42 7.40 2.89
N SER A 142 -1.39 6.22 2.32
CA SER A 142 -1.04 6.01 0.91
C SER A 142 -2.10 5.15 0.26
N ARG A 143 -2.61 5.60 -0.89
CA ARG A 143 -3.62 4.81 -1.60
C ARG A 143 -3.01 3.56 -2.21
N LEU A 144 -3.68 2.42 -2.06
CA LEU A 144 -3.24 1.14 -2.61
C LEU A 144 -3.03 1.16 -4.13
N ASP A 145 -3.83 1.94 -4.87
CA ASP A 145 -3.69 2.08 -6.32
C ASP A 145 -2.41 2.85 -6.72
N ASN A 146 -1.99 3.85 -5.93
CA ASN A 146 -0.72 4.55 -6.15
C ASN A 146 0.48 3.62 -5.91
N VAL A 147 0.44 2.84 -4.80
CA VAL A 147 1.49 1.88 -4.47
C VAL A 147 1.59 0.81 -5.56
N LYS A 148 0.44 0.29 -6.03
CA LYS A 148 0.42 -0.66 -7.13
C LYS A 148 1.02 -0.07 -8.40
N ALA A 149 0.62 1.15 -8.78
CA ALA A 149 1.15 1.84 -9.95
C ALA A 149 2.68 2.06 -9.85
N PHE A 150 3.17 2.45 -8.67
CA PHE A 150 4.61 2.57 -8.41
C PHE A 150 5.34 1.23 -8.57
N LEU A 151 4.80 0.16 -7.99
CA LEU A 151 5.40 -1.18 -8.12
C LEU A 151 5.39 -1.67 -9.57
N ASP A 152 4.30 -1.42 -10.33
CA ASP A 152 4.21 -1.82 -11.74
C ASP A 152 5.22 -1.05 -12.62
N ALA A 153 5.48 0.22 -12.32
CA ALA A 153 6.44 1.05 -13.03
C ALA A 153 7.91 0.80 -12.63
N SER A 154 8.16 0.28 -11.44
CA SER A 154 9.52 -0.04 -10.97
C SER A 154 10.06 -1.30 -11.63
N ILE A 155 11.40 -1.36 -11.84
CA ILE A 155 12.12 -2.56 -12.29
C ILE A 155 12.73 -3.35 -11.13
N LEU A 156 12.74 -2.80 -9.92
CA LEU A 156 13.38 -3.40 -8.74
C LEU A 156 12.66 -4.68 -8.30
N PRO A 157 13.40 -5.67 -7.80
CA PRO A 157 12.81 -6.81 -7.13
C PRO A 157 12.06 -6.36 -5.87
N VAL A 158 10.96 -7.04 -5.57
CA VAL A 158 10.11 -6.74 -4.41
C VAL A 158 10.30 -7.82 -3.35
N ILE A 159 10.65 -7.40 -2.15
CA ILE A 159 10.67 -8.21 -0.94
C ILE A 159 9.38 -7.86 -0.18
N ALA A 160 8.45 -8.78 -0.12
CA ALA A 160 7.22 -8.56 0.65
C ALA A 160 7.51 -8.72 2.15
N PHE A 161 6.94 -7.81 2.93
CA PHE A 161 6.95 -7.91 4.39
C PHE A 161 5.50 -7.79 4.87
N PRO A 162 4.73 -8.90 4.84
CA PRO A 162 3.33 -8.95 5.21
C PRO A 162 3.12 -9.44 6.64
N ASP A 163 1.89 -9.38 7.14
CA ASP A 163 1.45 -10.28 8.21
C ASP A 163 1.59 -11.74 7.76
N ILE A 164 1.95 -12.63 8.67
CA ILE A 164 2.03 -14.05 8.35
C ILE A 164 0.68 -14.71 8.64
N ASP A 165 -0.28 -14.38 7.76
CA ASP A 165 -1.64 -14.90 7.76
C ASP A 165 -2.09 -15.16 6.30
N PRO A 166 -3.25 -15.80 6.05
CA PRO A 166 -3.68 -16.10 4.68
C PRO A 166 -3.75 -14.87 3.77
N LYS A 167 -4.20 -13.73 4.28
CA LYS A 167 -4.32 -12.49 3.51
C LYS A 167 -2.95 -11.88 3.20
N GLY A 168 -2.06 -11.81 4.19
CA GLY A 168 -0.70 -11.29 3.99
C GLY A 168 0.10 -12.14 3.00
N LEU A 169 -0.03 -13.47 3.06
CA LEU A 169 0.58 -14.39 2.08
C LEU A 169 -0.02 -14.23 0.68
N HIS A 170 -1.31 -13.96 0.56
CA HIS A 170 -1.94 -13.64 -0.72
C HIS A 170 -1.40 -12.30 -1.27
N ILE A 171 -1.26 -11.28 -0.42
CA ILE A 171 -0.66 -10.00 -0.80
C ILE A 171 0.77 -10.21 -1.32
N ALA A 172 1.59 -10.96 -0.57
CA ALA A 172 2.95 -11.28 -1.00
C ALA A 172 2.98 -11.99 -2.37
N GLY A 173 2.15 -13.02 -2.53
CA GLY A 173 2.12 -13.81 -3.76
C GLY A 173 1.60 -13.06 -5.00
N THR A 174 0.90 -11.95 -4.81
CA THR A 174 0.44 -11.07 -5.89
C THR A 174 1.36 -9.88 -6.16
N CYS A 175 2.47 -9.75 -5.43
CA CYS A 175 3.46 -8.72 -5.68
C CYS A 175 4.17 -8.96 -7.03
N PRO A 176 4.33 -7.93 -7.87
CA PRO A 176 5.14 -8.06 -9.08
C PRO A 176 6.60 -8.27 -8.70
N ARG A 177 7.32 -9.09 -9.48
CA ARG A 177 8.78 -9.36 -9.30
C ARG A 177 9.15 -9.74 -7.86
N LEU A 178 8.31 -10.56 -7.20
CA LEU A 178 8.56 -11.03 -5.84
C LEU A 178 9.90 -11.78 -5.79
N ALA A 179 10.87 -11.23 -5.04
CA ALA A 179 12.17 -11.85 -4.77
C ALA A 179 12.15 -12.72 -3.52
N GLY A 180 11.26 -12.42 -2.58
CA GLY A 180 11.11 -13.19 -1.35
C GLY A 180 10.18 -12.51 -0.35
N ILE A 181 10.05 -13.14 0.82
CA ILE A 181 9.21 -12.67 1.91
C ILE A 181 10.09 -12.54 3.17
N LEU A 182 10.01 -11.40 3.85
CA LEU A 182 10.58 -11.23 5.17
C LEU A 182 9.63 -11.81 6.22
N ALA A 183 10.13 -12.76 6.97
CA ALA A 183 9.41 -13.43 8.05
C ALA A 183 10.40 -13.98 9.08
N PRO A 184 9.97 -14.30 10.31
CA PRO A 184 10.74 -15.13 11.23
C PRO A 184 11.15 -16.45 10.59
N ASP A 185 12.19 -17.11 11.09
CA ASP A 185 12.51 -18.45 10.63
C ASP A 185 11.43 -19.48 11.02
N ALA A 186 11.53 -20.69 10.48
CA ALA A 186 10.50 -21.71 10.68
C ALA A 186 10.28 -22.04 12.17
N GLY A 187 11.35 -22.12 12.96
CA GLY A 187 11.25 -22.45 14.38
C GLY A 187 10.55 -21.36 15.20
N ASP A 188 10.87 -20.10 14.94
CA ASP A 188 10.19 -18.97 15.58
C ASP A 188 8.72 -18.87 15.15
N LEU A 189 8.41 -19.08 13.87
CA LEU A 189 7.04 -19.12 13.39
C LEU A 189 6.23 -20.24 14.04
N GLU A 190 6.78 -21.44 14.11
CA GLU A 190 6.12 -22.58 14.75
C GLU A 190 5.86 -22.31 16.21
N ARG A 191 6.84 -21.77 16.94
CA ARG A 191 6.70 -21.36 18.35
C ARG A 191 5.56 -20.34 18.52
N ILE A 192 5.47 -19.32 17.65
CA ILE A 192 4.46 -18.28 17.72
C ILE A 192 3.08 -18.82 17.38
N LEU A 193 2.97 -19.61 16.32
CA LEU A 193 1.69 -20.12 15.82
C LEU A 193 1.12 -21.26 16.71
N SER A 194 1.96 -21.98 17.43
CA SER A 194 1.52 -23.04 18.37
C SER A 194 1.13 -22.50 19.75
N SER A 195 1.61 -21.32 20.15
CA SER A 195 1.36 -20.76 21.47
C SER A 195 -0.02 -20.09 21.58
N PRO A 196 -0.89 -20.47 22.51
CA PRO A 196 -2.19 -19.82 22.73
C PRO A 196 -2.10 -18.32 23.05
N ALA A 197 -0.96 -17.85 23.60
CA ALA A 197 -0.75 -16.44 23.95
C ALA A 197 -0.43 -15.57 22.73
N THR A 198 0.01 -16.15 21.61
CA THR A 198 0.55 -15.42 20.47
C THR A 198 -0.17 -15.70 19.16
N THR A 199 -0.84 -16.84 19.08
CA THR A 199 -1.52 -17.31 17.87
C THR A 199 -2.82 -16.55 17.58
N ARG A 200 -3.16 -16.38 16.30
CA ARG A 200 -4.37 -15.70 15.82
C ARG A 200 -5.21 -16.62 14.88
N PRO A 201 -5.88 -17.64 15.45
CA PRO A 201 -6.72 -18.54 14.65
C PRO A 201 -7.97 -17.86 14.07
N ASP A 202 -8.39 -16.72 14.65
CA ASP A 202 -9.46 -15.88 14.14
C ASP A 202 -9.11 -15.30 12.76
N LEU A 203 -7.88 -14.81 12.55
CA LEU A 203 -7.41 -14.30 11.26
C LEU A 203 -7.45 -15.40 10.20
N TYR A 204 -6.92 -16.59 10.53
CA TYR A 204 -6.95 -17.72 9.60
C TYR A 204 -8.40 -18.05 9.15
N ARG A 205 -9.31 -18.20 10.11
CA ARG A 205 -10.71 -18.56 9.80
C ARG A 205 -11.45 -17.49 8.99
N ALA A 206 -11.27 -16.23 9.34
CA ALA A 206 -11.93 -15.11 8.67
C ALA A 206 -11.45 -14.91 7.22
N GLN A 207 -10.21 -15.25 6.92
CA GLN A 207 -9.58 -14.94 5.63
C GLN A 207 -9.58 -16.13 4.66
N LEU A 208 -9.58 -17.37 5.17
CA LEU A 208 -9.40 -18.58 4.38
C LEU A 208 -10.42 -18.71 3.22
N ALA A 209 -11.67 -18.35 3.43
CA ALA A 209 -12.69 -18.44 2.41
C ALA A 209 -12.37 -17.58 1.16
N ASN A 210 -11.72 -16.44 1.36
CA ASN A 210 -11.45 -15.48 0.30
C ASN A 210 -10.16 -15.78 -0.48
N VAL A 211 -9.13 -16.34 0.17
CA VAL A 211 -7.80 -16.49 -0.43
C VAL A 211 -7.28 -17.93 -0.49
N GLY A 212 -7.96 -18.87 0.18
CA GLY A 212 -7.46 -20.23 0.31
C GLY A 212 -7.34 -20.99 -1.02
N ALA A 213 -8.21 -20.72 -2.00
CA ALA A 213 -8.11 -21.32 -3.33
C ALA A 213 -6.82 -20.90 -4.03
N TYR A 214 -6.50 -19.61 -4.01
CA TYR A 214 -5.26 -19.05 -4.55
C TYR A 214 -4.02 -19.65 -3.86
N LEU A 215 -3.99 -19.65 -2.52
CA LEU A 215 -2.82 -20.17 -1.77
C LEU A 215 -2.54 -21.65 -2.05
N ARG A 216 -3.56 -22.45 -2.29
CA ARG A 216 -3.41 -23.88 -2.70
C ARG A 216 -2.92 -24.05 -4.14
N SER A 217 -3.08 -23.06 -5.00
CA SER A 217 -2.67 -23.13 -6.41
C SER A 217 -1.23 -22.63 -6.65
N ILE A 218 -0.56 -22.07 -5.63
CA ILE A 218 0.79 -21.55 -5.75
C ILE A 218 1.80 -22.69 -5.90
N ALA A 219 2.86 -22.44 -6.71
CA ALA A 219 3.96 -23.40 -6.91
C ALA A 219 4.59 -23.82 -5.56
N VAL A 220 4.80 -25.11 -5.38
CA VAL A 220 5.24 -25.74 -4.09
C VAL A 220 6.57 -25.17 -3.58
N GLU A 221 7.50 -24.85 -4.47
CA GLU A 221 8.84 -24.33 -4.12
C GLU A 221 8.85 -22.81 -3.84
N SER A 222 7.72 -22.13 -3.97
CA SER A 222 7.67 -20.69 -3.75
C SER A 222 7.77 -20.34 -2.25
N PRO A 223 8.35 -19.19 -1.88
CA PRO A 223 8.40 -18.76 -0.49
C PRO A 223 7.00 -18.61 0.12
N VAL A 224 6.00 -18.24 -0.70
CA VAL A 224 4.61 -18.15 -0.27
C VAL A 224 4.07 -19.54 0.12
N SER A 225 4.31 -20.55 -0.71
CA SER A 225 3.84 -21.92 -0.43
C SER A 225 4.47 -22.53 0.81
N ARG A 226 5.76 -22.28 1.03
CA ARG A 226 6.49 -22.75 2.22
C ARG A 226 5.90 -22.14 3.50
N LEU A 227 5.69 -20.82 3.53
CA LEU A 227 5.05 -20.13 4.64
C LEU A 227 3.58 -20.54 4.80
N TRP A 228 2.87 -20.72 3.69
CA TRP A 228 1.49 -21.20 3.70
C TRP A 228 1.36 -22.58 4.33
N THR A 229 2.29 -23.49 4.09
CA THR A 229 2.30 -24.81 4.69
C THR A 229 2.31 -24.72 6.22
N ILE A 230 3.15 -23.85 6.80
CA ILE A 230 3.22 -23.63 8.25
C ILE A 230 1.91 -23.00 8.76
N VAL A 231 1.45 -21.89 8.15
CA VAL A 231 0.19 -21.22 8.54
C VAL A 231 -1.01 -22.16 8.47
N HIS A 232 -1.06 -23.00 7.43
CA HIS A 232 -2.15 -23.97 7.23
C HIS A 232 -2.10 -25.13 8.24
N HIS A 233 -0.92 -25.60 8.60
CA HIS A 233 -0.72 -26.63 9.61
C HIS A 233 -1.27 -26.19 10.97
N TYR A 234 -0.88 -25.00 11.41
CA TYR A 234 -1.31 -24.45 12.71
C TYR A 234 -2.71 -23.82 12.66
N ARG A 235 -3.28 -23.61 11.46
CA ARG A 235 -4.58 -22.93 11.24
C ARG A 235 -4.68 -21.59 11.95
N ALA A 236 -3.60 -20.82 11.90
CA ALA A 236 -3.43 -19.57 12.64
C ALA A 236 -2.61 -18.58 11.83
N GLY A 237 -2.67 -17.31 12.22
CA GLY A 237 -1.83 -16.24 11.70
C GLY A 237 -1.03 -15.56 12.80
N ALA A 238 -0.08 -14.73 12.40
CA ALA A 238 0.71 -13.87 13.27
C ALA A 238 0.86 -12.49 12.63
N VAL A 239 0.79 -11.44 13.44
CA VAL A 239 0.86 -10.04 12.98
C VAL A 239 2.27 -9.48 13.12
N GLN A 240 2.63 -8.54 12.24
CA GLN A 240 3.98 -7.97 12.14
C GLN A 240 4.44 -7.23 13.41
N GLU A 241 3.52 -6.59 14.14
CA GLU A 241 3.84 -5.87 15.38
C GLU A 241 4.50 -6.76 16.42
N ARG A 242 4.31 -8.07 16.33
CA ARG A 242 4.96 -9.04 17.20
C ARG A 242 6.48 -9.10 16.99
N TRP A 243 6.93 -8.93 15.76
CA TRP A 243 8.37 -8.89 15.45
C TRP A 243 9.07 -7.74 16.16
N LEU A 244 8.38 -6.59 16.28
CA LEU A 244 8.85 -5.45 17.07
C LEU A 244 8.81 -5.73 18.58
N ALA A 245 7.70 -6.29 19.06
CA ALA A 245 7.46 -6.48 20.49
C ALA A 245 8.41 -7.54 21.11
N GLU A 246 8.70 -8.60 20.37
CA GLU A 246 9.53 -9.73 20.85
C GLU A 246 10.96 -9.69 20.30
N ASN A 247 11.33 -8.64 19.56
CA ASN A 247 12.68 -8.47 19.00
C ASN A 247 13.13 -9.66 18.13
N ILE A 248 12.21 -10.16 17.29
CA ILE A 248 12.41 -11.35 16.46
C ILE A 248 13.21 -10.98 15.21
N ILE A 249 14.17 -11.84 14.83
CA ILE A 249 14.91 -11.69 13.59
C ILE A 249 14.05 -12.16 12.41
N CYS A 250 13.82 -11.26 11.46
CA CYS A 250 13.16 -11.60 10.20
C CYS A 250 14.21 -11.90 9.13
N LYS A 251 14.10 -13.08 8.51
CA LYS A 251 14.97 -13.56 7.44
C LYS A 251 14.25 -13.50 6.10
N LEU A 252 15.02 -13.46 5.03
CA LEU A 252 14.47 -13.52 3.68
C LEU A 252 14.16 -14.98 3.29
N TRP A 253 12.90 -15.29 3.11
CA TRP A 253 12.43 -16.52 2.48
C TRP A 253 12.40 -16.32 0.96
N SER A 254 13.28 -16.96 0.24
CA SER A 254 13.39 -16.89 -1.24
C SER A 254 13.25 -18.28 -1.85
N ALA A 255 13.16 -18.36 -3.16
CA ALA A 255 13.10 -19.65 -3.86
C ALA A 255 14.41 -20.49 -3.72
N GLU A 256 15.53 -19.82 -3.40
CA GLU A 256 16.86 -20.44 -3.28
C GLU A 256 17.26 -20.73 -1.80
N SER A 257 16.40 -20.45 -0.84
CA SER A 257 16.70 -20.59 0.59
C SER A 257 16.15 -21.88 1.22
#